data_1670e01ec75192e3779c8a10389dd431
#
_entry.id   1670e01ec75192e3779c8a10389dd431
#
_cell.length_a   1.000
_cell.length_b   1.000
_cell.length_c   1.000
_cell.angle_alpha   90.00
_cell.angle_beta   90.00
_cell.angle_gamma   90.00
#
_symmetry.space_group_name_H-M   'P 1'
#
loop_
_entity.id
_entity.type
_entity.pdbx_description
1 polymer ?
#
loop_
_entity_poly.entity_id
_entity_poly.type
_entity_poly.pdbx_seq_one_letter_code
_entity_poly.pdbx_strand_id
1 'polypeptide(L)'
;GLGTPLAIQNTIISIGGMVVSAVVNGFGNAFIAGFTATNKLYGLLEIAATSYGFAVTTYVGQNFGAGNLHRIRVGVRSAVLLAAVTSALISGVMIGFGRWILQIFIDREAGGDALAAAYRYLVIMSAFLLILYFLYVYRSALQGMGDTVIPMVSGIAEFLMRITVAIVCGILAQENDLFYAEPAAWIGAVCILIPAFYIRLKKAFQKKESGSEVHL
;
A
#
# COMPACT_ATOMS: atom_id res chain seq x y z
N GLY A 1 -7.71 0.54 23.60
CA GLY A 1 -8.51 -0.11 22.57
C GLY A 1 -7.79 -0.22 21.23
N LEU A 2 -8.26 -1.12 20.37
CA LEU A 2 -7.65 -1.38 19.05
C LEU A 2 -7.74 -0.18 18.07
N GLY A 3 -8.70 0.73 18.30
CA GLY A 3 -8.95 1.86 17.40
C GLY A 3 -7.86 2.95 17.41
N THR A 4 -7.24 3.20 18.57
CA THR A 4 -6.24 4.26 18.69
C THR A 4 -5.00 4.04 17.81
N PRO A 5 -4.35 2.85 17.80
CA PRO A 5 -3.22 2.60 16.90
C PRO A 5 -3.59 2.70 15.42
N LEU A 6 -4.80 2.27 15.03
CA LEU A 6 -5.29 2.39 13.65
C LEU A 6 -5.52 3.85 13.24
N ALA A 7 -6.09 4.67 14.14
CA ALA A 7 -6.27 6.09 13.88
C ALA A 7 -4.91 6.80 13.71
N ILE A 8 -3.95 6.51 14.60
CA ILE A 8 -2.58 7.04 14.51
C ILE A 8 -1.94 6.62 13.19
N GLN A 9 -2.03 5.33 12.81
CA GLN A 9 -1.51 4.82 11.54
C GLN A 9 -2.05 5.61 10.34
N ASN A 10 -3.37 5.74 10.23
CA ASN A 10 -4.01 6.44 9.11
C ASN A 10 -3.63 7.93 9.08
N THR A 11 -3.55 8.58 10.24
CA THR A 11 -3.13 9.98 10.34
C THR A 11 -1.69 10.16 9.84
N ILE A 12 -0.76 9.31 10.27
CA ILE A 12 0.65 9.37 9.86
C ILE A 12 0.79 9.14 8.35
N ILE A 13 0.09 8.16 7.79
CA ILE A 13 0.10 7.89 6.34
C ILE A 13 -0.43 9.10 5.56
N SER A 14 -1.52 9.72 6.02
CA SER A 14 -2.11 10.91 5.39
C SER A 14 -1.16 12.11 5.42
N ILE A 15 -0.48 12.35 6.54
CA ILE A 15 0.53 13.42 6.65
C ILE A 15 1.68 13.16 5.66
N GLY A 16 2.13 11.91 5.52
CA GLY A 16 3.14 11.55 4.53
C GLY A 16 2.74 11.92 3.10
N GLY A 17 1.50 11.65 2.72
CA GLY A 17 0.95 12.05 1.42
C GLY A 17 0.90 13.58 1.23
N MET A 18 0.55 14.33 2.29
CA MET A 18 0.57 15.81 2.25
C MET A 18 1.98 16.36 2.04
N VAL A 19 3.00 15.77 2.65
CA VAL A 19 4.41 16.20 2.46
C VAL A 19 4.85 15.96 1.02
N VAL A 20 4.55 14.80 0.43
CA VAL A 20 4.84 14.54 -0.99
C VAL A 20 4.14 15.58 -1.87
N SER A 21 2.87 15.86 -1.62
CA SER A 21 2.11 16.87 -2.37
C SER A 21 2.72 18.28 -2.24
N ALA A 22 3.23 18.64 -1.05
CA ALA A 22 3.91 19.90 -0.85
C ALA A 22 5.21 19.99 -1.67
N VAL A 23 6.00 18.92 -1.73
CA VAL A 23 7.22 18.86 -2.57
C VAL A 23 6.86 18.94 -4.06
N VAL A 24 5.82 18.22 -4.50
CA VAL A 24 5.30 18.27 -5.88
C VAL A 24 4.96 19.69 -6.31
N ASN A 25 4.35 20.48 -5.43
CA ASN A 25 3.99 21.87 -5.71
C ASN A 25 5.21 22.80 -5.93
N GLY A 26 6.41 22.35 -5.59
CA GLY A 26 7.66 23.04 -5.87
C GLY A 26 8.18 22.83 -7.29
N PHE A 27 7.61 21.89 -8.06
CA PHE A 27 7.99 21.59 -9.45
C PHE A 27 7.09 22.33 -10.46
N GLY A 28 7.38 22.18 -11.73
CA GLY A 28 6.65 22.87 -12.81
C GLY A 28 5.19 22.41 -12.98
N ASN A 29 4.35 23.28 -13.54
CA ASN A 29 2.91 23.04 -13.72
C ASN A 29 2.59 21.75 -14.49
N ALA A 30 3.39 21.38 -15.50
CA ALA A 30 3.21 20.14 -16.26
C ALA A 30 3.41 18.90 -15.35
N PHE A 31 4.41 18.94 -14.47
CA PHE A 31 4.66 17.88 -13.50
C PHE A 31 3.52 17.75 -12.49
N ILE A 32 3.06 18.87 -11.93
CA ILE A 32 1.92 18.91 -10.98
C ILE A 32 0.66 18.32 -11.61
N ALA A 33 0.35 18.72 -12.87
CA ALA A 33 -0.81 18.20 -13.60
C ALA A 33 -0.70 16.68 -13.83
N GLY A 34 0.47 16.20 -14.26
CA GLY A 34 0.73 14.78 -14.47
C GLY A 34 0.65 13.96 -13.20
N PHE A 35 1.25 14.44 -12.11
CA PHE A 35 1.19 13.81 -10.80
C PHE A 35 -0.24 13.71 -10.27
N THR A 36 -1.00 14.80 -10.37
CA THR A 36 -2.39 14.86 -9.91
C THR A 36 -3.29 13.91 -10.70
N ALA A 37 -3.16 13.86 -12.02
CA ALA A 37 -3.93 12.96 -12.87
C ALA A 37 -3.64 11.49 -12.52
N THR A 38 -2.37 11.14 -12.35
CA THR A 38 -1.98 9.77 -11.96
C THR A 38 -2.49 9.40 -10.58
N ASN A 39 -2.44 10.31 -9.59
CA ASN A 39 -2.98 10.06 -8.26
C ASN A 39 -4.49 9.82 -8.25
N LYS A 40 -5.27 10.52 -9.08
CA LYS A 40 -6.70 10.24 -9.24
C LYS A 40 -6.94 8.82 -9.77
N LEU A 41 -6.18 8.42 -10.78
CA LEU A 41 -6.27 7.06 -11.33
C LEU A 41 -5.78 6.02 -10.32
N TYR A 42 -4.68 6.28 -9.61
CA TYR A 42 -4.15 5.43 -8.56
C TYR A 42 -5.18 5.18 -7.45
N GLY A 43 -5.93 6.21 -7.02
CA GLY A 43 -7.00 6.04 -6.04
C GLY A 43 -8.04 5.00 -6.46
N LEU A 44 -8.34 4.88 -7.76
CA LEU A 44 -9.23 3.83 -8.28
C LEU A 44 -8.58 2.44 -8.18
N LEU A 45 -7.28 2.33 -8.44
CA LEU A 45 -6.54 1.07 -8.35
C LEU A 45 -6.40 0.60 -6.90
N GLU A 46 -6.29 1.53 -5.96
CA GLU A 46 -6.20 1.28 -4.53
C GLU A 46 -7.50 0.70 -3.95
N ILE A 47 -8.68 1.02 -4.53
CA ILE A 47 -9.96 0.46 -4.09
C ILE A 47 -9.94 -1.07 -4.11
N ALA A 48 -9.37 -1.68 -5.13
CA ALA A 48 -9.27 -3.13 -5.19
C ALA A 48 -8.35 -3.68 -4.08
N ALA A 49 -7.20 -3.04 -3.81
CA ALA A 49 -6.28 -3.44 -2.75
C ALA A 49 -6.93 -3.32 -1.36
N THR A 50 -7.64 -2.23 -1.08
CA THR A 50 -8.38 -2.04 0.18
C THR A 50 -9.50 -3.06 0.36
N SER A 51 -10.18 -3.45 -0.73
CA SER A 51 -11.20 -4.50 -0.71
C SER A 51 -10.64 -5.86 -0.29
N TYR A 52 -9.44 -6.22 -0.78
CA TYR A 52 -8.71 -7.38 -0.26
C TYR A 52 -8.42 -7.24 1.24
N GLY A 53 -8.04 -6.05 1.68
CA GLY A 53 -7.80 -5.76 3.09
C GLY A 53 -9.03 -6.05 3.96
N PHE A 54 -10.20 -5.53 3.60
CA PHE A 54 -11.44 -5.77 4.34
C PHE A 54 -11.83 -7.24 4.39
N ALA A 55 -11.75 -7.94 3.25
CA ALA A 55 -12.05 -9.36 3.17
C ALA A 55 -11.11 -10.19 4.06
N VAL A 56 -9.80 -9.90 4.01
CA VAL A 56 -8.78 -10.60 4.81
C VAL A 56 -8.95 -10.32 6.29
N THR A 57 -9.20 -9.07 6.71
CA THR A 57 -9.43 -8.72 8.12
C THR A 57 -10.61 -9.52 8.69
N THR A 58 -11.72 -9.55 7.96
CA THR A 58 -12.93 -10.26 8.38
C THR A 58 -12.69 -11.77 8.47
N TYR A 59 -12.10 -12.35 7.41
CA TYR A 59 -11.83 -13.78 7.35
C TYR A 59 -10.87 -14.23 8.46
N VAL A 60 -9.77 -13.49 8.64
CA VAL A 60 -8.77 -13.81 9.67
C VAL A 60 -9.35 -13.61 11.05
N GLY A 61 -10.10 -12.54 11.32
CA GLY A 61 -10.71 -12.28 12.63
C GLY A 61 -11.67 -13.40 13.04
N GLN A 62 -12.55 -13.83 12.14
CA GLN A 62 -13.48 -14.95 12.41
C GLN A 62 -12.75 -16.26 12.71
N ASN A 63 -11.72 -16.61 11.90
CA ASN A 63 -10.98 -17.85 12.09
C ASN A 63 -10.04 -17.80 13.31
N PHE A 64 -9.53 -16.62 13.65
CA PHE A 64 -8.70 -16.41 14.83
C PHE A 64 -9.52 -16.57 16.10
N GLY A 65 -10.70 -15.93 16.19
CA GLY A 65 -11.63 -16.09 17.30
C GLY A 65 -12.14 -17.54 17.48
N ALA A 66 -12.28 -18.28 16.37
CA ALA A 66 -12.64 -19.70 16.39
C ALA A 66 -11.44 -20.66 16.64
N GLY A 67 -10.22 -20.13 16.82
CA GLY A 67 -9.02 -20.95 17.03
C GLY A 67 -8.57 -21.74 15.77
N ASN A 68 -9.07 -21.41 14.58
CA ASN A 68 -8.81 -22.13 13.33
C ASN A 68 -7.55 -21.60 12.60
N LEU A 69 -6.39 -21.71 13.26
CA LEU A 69 -5.12 -21.16 12.75
C LEU A 69 -4.70 -21.74 11.40
N HIS A 70 -5.01 -23.00 11.13
CA HIS A 70 -4.71 -23.61 9.81
C HIS A 70 -5.48 -22.91 8.69
N ARG A 71 -6.76 -22.58 8.91
CA ARG A 71 -7.57 -21.83 7.92
C ARG A 71 -7.01 -20.44 7.67
N ILE A 72 -6.50 -19.76 8.71
CA ILE A 72 -5.83 -18.46 8.54
C ILE A 72 -4.64 -18.60 7.59
N ARG A 73 -3.79 -19.59 7.82
CA ARG A 73 -2.60 -19.82 6.99
C ARG A 73 -2.96 -20.07 5.51
N VAL A 74 -3.94 -20.93 5.27
CA VAL A 74 -4.40 -21.28 3.90
C VAL A 74 -5.08 -20.08 3.26
N GLY A 75 -6.02 -19.41 3.98
CA GLY A 75 -6.77 -18.28 3.46
C GLY A 75 -5.89 -17.08 3.11
N VAL A 76 -4.91 -16.74 3.95
CA VAL A 76 -3.98 -15.64 3.64
C VAL A 76 -3.10 -15.99 2.43
N ARG A 77 -2.65 -17.25 2.28
CA ARG A 77 -1.94 -17.68 1.06
C ARG A 77 -2.80 -17.54 -0.20
N SER A 78 -4.06 -17.95 -0.12
CA SER A 78 -5.01 -17.78 -1.23
C SER A 78 -5.25 -16.31 -1.55
N ALA A 79 -5.39 -15.46 -0.52
CA ALA A 79 -5.53 -14.02 -0.70
C ALA A 79 -4.29 -13.39 -1.38
N VAL A 80 -3.08 -13.81 -0.97
CA VAL A 80 -1.82 -13.37 -1.60
C VAL A 80 -1.76 -13.77 -3.08
N LEU A 81 -2.15 -15.02 -3.41
CA LEU A 81 -2.17 -15.48 -4.80
C LEU A 81 -3.18 -14.69 -5.65
N LEU A 82 -4.40 -14.53 -5.14
CA LEU A 82 -5.43 -13.74 -5.82
C LEU A 82 -5.01 -12.28 -5.99
N ALA A 83 -4.43 -11.69 -4.95
CA ALA A 83 -3.88 -10.34 -4.98
C ALA A 83 -2.76 -10.20 -6.03
N ALA A 84 -1.87 -11.21 -6.14
CA ALA A 84 -0.81 -11.22 -7.15
C ALA A 84 -1.37 -11.29 -8.57
N VAL A 85 -2.34 -12.17 -8.83
CA VAL A 85 -2.99 -12.27 -10.15
C VAL A 85 -3.72 -10.97 -10.49
N THR A 86 -4.51 -10.43 -9.56
CA THR A 86 -5.28 -9.19 -9.78
C THR A 86 -4.33 -8.00 -10.03
N SER A 87 -3.28 -7.85 -9.22
CA SER A 87 -2.32 -6.76 -9.41
C SER A 87 -1.57 -6.87 -10.74
N ALA A 88 -1.19 -8.09 -11.15
CA ALA A 88 -0.54 -8.31 -12.43
C ALA A 88 -1.45 -7.98 -13.62
N LEU A 89 -2.73 -8.36 -13.57
CA LEU A 89 -3.71 -8.01 -14.60
C LEU A 89 -3.94 -6.50 -14.69
N ILE A 90 -4.14 -5.84 -13.54
CA ILE A 90 -4.32 -4.39 -13.49
C ILE A 90 -3.06 -3.68 -13.99
N SER A 91 -1.87 -4.10 -13.55
CA SER A 91 -0.60 -3.54 -14.01
C SER A 91 -0.43 -3.68 -15.52
N GLY A 92 -0.76 -4.84 -16.08
CA GLY A 92 -0.72 -5.08 -17.53
C GLY A 92 -1.63 -4.13 -18.30
N VAL A 93 -2.87 -3.93 -17.81
CA VAL A 93 -3.82 -2.98 -18.41
C VAL A 93 -3.32 -1.54 -18.30
N MET A 94 -2.80 -1.14 -17.12
CA MET A 94 -2.33 0.22 -16.90
C MET A 94 -1.07 0.54 -17.72
N ILE A 95 -0.14 -0.40 -17.85
CA ILE A 95 1.04 -0.21 -18.69
C ILE A 95 0.65 -0.20 -20.18
N GLY A 96 -0.26 -1.08 -20.62
CA GLY A 96 -0.68 -1.17 -22.01
C GLY A 96 -1.57 -0.03 -22.48
N PHE A 97 -2.57 0.35 -21.68
CA PHE A 97 -3.60 1.30 -22.06
C PHE A 97 -3.59 2.61 -21.24
N GLY A 98 -2.72 2.71 -20.22
CA GLY A 98 -2.71 3.80 -19.26
C GLY A 98 -2.53 5.17 -19.89
N ARG A 99 -1.76 5.28 -20.99
CA ARG A 99 -1.59 6.55 -21.72
C ARG A 99 -2.92 7.07 -22.27
N TRP A 100 -3.78 6.19 -22.78
CA TRP A 100 -5.12 6.57 -23.27
C TRP A 100 -6.07 6.90 -22.13
N ILE A 101 -5.99 6.13 -21.03
CA ILE A 101 -6.80 6.37 -19.83
C ILE A 101 -6.45 7.73 -19.21
N LEU A 102 -5.16 8.07 -19.12
CA LEU A 102 -4.72 9.34 -18.56
C LEU A 102 -5.18 10.56 -19.36
N GLN A 103 -5.40 10.44 -20.66
CA GLN A 103 -5.94 11.53 -21.50
C GLN A 103 -7.35 11.96 -21.07
N ILE A 104 -8.09 11.11 -20.32
CA ILE A 104 -9.41 11.46 -19.77
C ILE A 104 -9.26 12.41 -18.57
N PHE A 105 -8.12 12.34 -17.87
CA PHE A 105 -7.85 13.09 -16.62
C PHE A 105 -6.97 14.32 -16.82
N ILE A 106 -6.35 14.47 -17.98
CA ILE A 106 -5.43 15.56 -18.29
C ILE A 106 -6.11 16.48 -19.31
N ASP A 107 -6.23 17.76 -18.96
CA ASP A 107 -6.73 18.77 -19.87
C ASP A 107 -5.80 18.90 -21.10
N ARG A 108 -6.39 19.08 -22.27
CA ARG A 108 -5.64 19.23 -23.52
C ARG A 108 -4.67 20.40 -23.52
N GLU A 109 -4.94 21.43 -22.72
CA GLU A 109 -4.10 22.61 -22.53
C GLU A 109 -2.83 22.33 -21.69
N ALA A 110 -2.82 21.27 -20.89
CA ALA A 110 -1.67 20.91 -20.05
C ALA A 110 -0.46 20.38 -20.85
N GLY A 111 -0.64 20.09 -22.13
CA GLY A 111 0.43 19.73 -23.06
C GLY A 111 0.94 18.28 -22.98
N GLY A 112 1.80 17.93 -23.92
CA GLY A 112 2.37 16.57 -24.03
C GLY A 112 3.30 16.20 -22.88
N ASP A 113 3.95 17.17 -22.25
CA ASP A 113 4.89 16.96 -21.15
C ASP A 113 4.17 16.48 -19.89
N ALA A 114 2.98 17.02 -19.59
CA ALA A 114 2.15 16.56 -18.47
C ALA A 114 1.71 15.10 -18.67
N LEU A 115 1.31 14.72 -19.88
CA LEU A 115 0.95 13.34 -20.19
C LEU A 115 2.16 12.38 -20.11
N ALA A 116 3.33 12.84 -20.51
CA ALA A 116 4.56 12.03 -20.42
C ALA A 116 4.95 11.79 -18.95
N ALA A 117 4.91 12.83 -18.12
CA ALA A 117 5.15 12.73 -16.67
C ALA A 117 4.13 11.81 -16.00
N ALA A 118 2.84 12.00 -16.30
CA ALA A 118 1.75 11.15 -15.77
C ALA A 118 1.94 9.68 -16.15
N TYR A 119 2.24 9.38 -17.40
CA TYR A 119 2.40 8.00 -17.84
C TYR A 119 3.64 7.34 -17.22
N ARG A 120 4.76 8.08 -17.09
CA ARG A 120 5.95 7.57 -16.40
C ARG A 120 5.63 7.21 -14.95
N TYR A 121 4.94 8.09 -14.22
CA TYR A 121 4.52 7.83 -12.85
C TYR A 121 3.58 6.64 -12.78
N LEU A 122 2.58 6.54 -13.67
CA LEU A 122 1.65 5.41 -13.72
C LEU A 122 2.37 4.08 -13.96
N VAL A 123 3.36 4.03 -14.85
CA VAL A 123 4.15 2.81 -15.11
C VAL A 123 4.92 2.39 -13.87
N ILE A 124 5.57 3.33 -13.16
CA ILE A 124 6.28 3.03 -11.92
C ILE A 124 5.30 2.49 -10.87
N MET A 125 4.19 3.17 -10.63
CA MET A 125 3.17 2.73 -9.66
C MET A 125 2.61 1.34 -10.01
N SER A 126 2.35 1.09 -11.29
CA SER A 126 1.86 -0.20 -11.78
C SER A 126 2.88 -1.32 -11.60
N ALA A 127 4.17 -1.05 -11.85
CA ALA A 127 5.23 -2.04 -11.66
C ALA A 127 5.35 -2.49 -10.20
N PHE A 128 5.08 -1.60 -9.24
CA PHE A 128 5.13 -1.89 -7.82
C PHE A 128 3.75 -2.23 -7.20
N LEU A 129 2.69 -2.30 -8.00
CA LEU A 129 1.32 -2.53 -7.53
C LEU A 129 1.20 -3.85 -6.74
N LEU A 130 1.95 -4.89 -7.11
CA LEU A 130 2.02 -6.16 -6.39
C LEU A 130 2.43 -5.97 -4.92
N ILE A 131 3.40 -5.10 -4.67
CA ILE A 131 3.89 -4.81 -3.31
C ILE A 131 2.80 -4.12 -2.49
N LEU A 132 2.07 -3.18 -3.09
CA LEU A 132 0.91 -2.54 -2.46
C LEU A 132 -0.15 -3.56 -2.04
N TYR A 133 -0.50 -4.51 -2.92
CA TYR A 133 -1.49 -5.53 -2.61
C TYR A 133 -1.03 -6.46 -1.48
N PHE A 134 0.25 -6.83 -1.46
CA PHE A 134 0.83 -7.61 -0.35
C PHE A 134 0.79 -6.83 0.96
N LEU A 135 1.09 -5.52 0.91
CA LEU A 135 0.99 -4.64 2.06
C LEU A 135 -0.42 -4.69 2.67
N TYR A 136 -1.47 -4.53 1.84
CA TYR A 136 -2.86 -4.58 2.32
C TYR A 136 -3.23 -5.95 2.89
N VAL A 137 -2.86 -7.05 2.22
CA VAL A 137 -3.17 -8.41 2.68
C VAL A 137 -2.51 -8.70 4.04
N TYR A 138 -1.21 -8.46 4.19
CA TYR A 138 -0.49 -8.80 5.43
C TYR A 138 -0.83 -7.85 6.58
N ARG A 139 -1.02 -6.56 6.30
CA ARG A 139 -1.51 -5.57 7.28
C ARG A 139 -2.86 -5.99 7.84
N SER A 140 -3.79 -6.31 6.98
CA SER A 140 -5.14 -6.72 7.33
C SER A 140 -5.18 -8.08 8.03
N ALA A 141 -4.29 -9.01 7.67
CA ALA A 141 -4.17 -10.27 8.38
C ALA A 141 -3.71 -10.07 9.84
N LEU A 142 -2.76 -9.19 10.09
CA LEU A 142 -2.33 -8.85 11.46
C LEU A 142 -3.46 -8.16 12.24
N GLN A 143 -4.15 -7.21 11.63
CA GLN A 143 -5.30 -6.53 12.23
C GLN A 143 -6.42 -7.52 12.57
N GLY A 144 -6.70 -8.48 11.69
CA GLY A 144 -7.67 -9.56 11.94
C GLY A 144 -7.25 -10.50 13.08
N MET A 145 -5.96 -10.65 13.36
CA MET A 145 -5.44 -11.37 14.53
C MET A 145 -5.43 -10.51 15.81
N GLY A 146 -6.01 -9.30 15.78
CA GLY A 146 -6.04 -8.37 16.91
C GLY A 146 -4.74 -7.60 17.14
N ASP A 147 -3.75 -7.74 16.24
CA ASP A 147 -2.50 -7.01 16.35
C ASP A 147 -2.61 -5.69 15.54
N THR A 148 -2.64 -4.57 16.24
CA THR A 148 -2.72 -3.23 15.63
C THR A 148 -1.44 -2.43 15.80
N VAL A 149 -0.52 -2.90 16.66
CA VAL A 149 0.75 -2.23 16.93
C VAL A 149 1.71 -2.40 15.75
N ILE A 150 1.86 -3.62 15.24
CA ILE A 150 2.74 -3.87 14.09
C ILE A 150 2.27 -3.13 12.82
N PRO A 151 0.98 -3.17 12.45
CA PRO A 151 0.44 -2.30 11.41
C PRO A 151 0.74 -0.81 11.62
N MET A 152 0.62 -0.29 12.84
CA MET A 152 0.98 1.10 13.15
C MET A 152 2.47 1.37 12.91
N VAL A 153 3.36 0.48 13.37
CA VAL A 153 4.81 0.59 13.13
C VAL A 153 5.12 0.56 11.63
N SER A 154 4.43 -0.29 10.85
CA SER A 154 4.58 -0.30 9.40
C SER A 154 4.15 1.02 8.75
N GLY A 155 3.11 1.67 9.27
CA GLY A 155 2.68 3.00 8.84
C GLY A 155 3.73 4.09 9.12
N ILE A 156 4.41 4.01 10.27
CA ILE A 156 5.54 4.89 10.58
C ILE A 156 6.69 4.66 9.60
N ALA A 157 7.00 3.41 9.26
CA ALA A 157 8.03 3.09 8.27
C ALA A 157 7.68 3.63 6.87
N GLU A 158 6.41 3.49 6.43
CA GLU A 158 5.93 4.12 5.20
C GLU A 158 6.14 5.62 5.19
N PHE A 159 5.75 6.28 6.27
CA PHE A 159 5.89 7.72 6.43
C PHE A 159 7.36 8.15 6.32
N LEU A 160 8.25 7.50 7.06
CA LEU A 160 9.68 7.82 7.05
C LEU A 160 10.30 7.61 5.68
N MET A 161 10.03 6.48 5.02
CA MET A 161 10.54 6.19 3.67
C MET A 161 10.03 7.21 2.66
N ARG A 162 8.74 7.51 2.69
CA ARG A 162 8.10 8.49 1.78
C ARG A 162 8.70 9.87 1.94
N ILE A 163 8.82 10.36 3.18
CA ILE A 163 9.40 11.69 3.45
C ILE A 163 10.88 11.73 3.06
N THR A 164 11.65 10.69 3.38
CA THR A 164 13.07 10.65 3.03
C THR A 164 13.26 10.80 1.52
N VAL A 165 12.53 10.01 0.72
CA VAL A 165 12.60 10.11 -0.74
C VAL A 165 12.13 11.49 -1.21
N ALA A 166 11.00 11.99 -0.71
CA ALA A 166 10.45 13.27 -1.13
C ALA A 166 11.41 14.44 -0.83
N ILE A 167 12.01 14.48 0.36
CA ILE A 167 12.96 15.54 0.75
C ILE A 167 14.24 15.44 -0.10
N VAL A 168 14.80 14.24 -0.26
CA VAL A 168 16.02 14.04 -1.05
C VAL A 168 15.79 14.47 -2.50
N CYS A 169 14.68 14.04 -3.12
CA CYS A 169 14.35 14.43 -4.49
C CYS A 169 14.07 15.93 -4.60
N GLY A 170 13.41 16.53 -3.61
CA GLY A 170 13.16 17.97 -3.58
C GLY A 170 14.45 18.79 -3.50
N ILE A 171 15.42 18.38 -2.66
CA ILE A 171 16.72 19.05 -2.52
C ILE A 171 17.56 18.91 -3.78
N LEU A 172 17.55 17.73 -4.40
CA LEU A 172 18.33 17.44 -5.61
C LEU A 172 17.64 17.90 -6.90
N ALA A 173 16.44 18.48 -6.81
CA ALA A 173 15.58 18.87 -7.95
C ALA A 173 15.36 17.73 -8.97
N GLN A 174 15.26 16.50 -8.48
CA GLN A 174 15.06 15.30 -9.31
C GLN A 174 13.58 14.94 -9.38
N GLU A 175 12.83 15.61 -10.24
CA GLU A 175 11.38 15.42 -10.40
C GLU A 175 10.99 13.95 -10.63
N ASN A 176 11.71 13.27 -11.51
CA ASN A 176 11.37 11.90 -11.93
C ASN A 176 11.58 10.86 -10.82
N ASP A 177 12.50 11.09 -9.89
CA ASP A 177 12.81 10.16 -8.82
C ASP A 177 11.80 10.26 -7.69
N LEU A 178 11.06 11.37 -7.60
CA LEU A 178 9.95 11.54 -6.66
C LEU A 178 8.85 10.48 -6.86
N PHE A 179 8.70 9.95 -8.06
CA PHE A 179 7.74 8.87 -8.35
C PHE A 179 8.02 7.57 -7.61
N TYR A 180 9.23 7.39 -7.08
CA TYR A 180 9.59 6.23 -6.26
C TYR A 180 9.26 6.39 -4.77
N ALA A 181 8.74 7.54 -4.33
CA ALA A 181 8.41 7.78 -2.93
C ALA A 181 7.35 6.80 -2.41
N GLU A 182 6.29 6.57 -3.18
CA GLU A 182 5.24 5.59 -2.84
C GLU A 182 5.75 4.14 -2.87
N PRO A 183 6.38 3.65 -3.94
CA PRO A 183 6.97 2.31 -3.96
C PRO A 183 7.95 2.04 -2.82
N ALA A 184 8.82 3.00 -2.49
CA ALA A 184 9.77 2.87 -1.39
C ALA A 184 9.03 2.72 -0.04
N ALA A 185 7.98 3.49 0.19
CA ALA A 185 7.15 3.38 1.38
C ALA A 185 6.51 1.99 1.50
N TRP A 186 5.95 1.45 0.41
CA TRP A 186 5.34 0.12 0.40
C TRP A 186 6.36 -1.00 0.68
N ILE A 187 7.55 -0.91 0.09
CA ILE A 187 8.64 -1.86 0.36
C ILE A 187 9.01 -1.84 1.83
N GLY A 188 9.21 -0.66 2.42
CA GLY A 188 9.54 -0.51 3.83
C GLY A 188 8.50 -1.15 4.75
N ALA A 189 7.21 -0.94 4.47
CA ALA A 189 6.12 -1.55 5.24
C ALA A 189 6.06 -3.07 5.07
N VAL A 190 6.16 -3.59 3.85
CA VAL A 190 6.08 -5.03 3.54
C VAL A 190 7.22 -5.79 4.20
N CYS A 191 8.43 -5.22 4.26
CA CYS A 191 9.57 -5.81 4.97
C CYS A 191 9.31 -6.02 6.46
N ILE A 192 8.43 -5.23 7.07
CA ILE A 192 8.02 -5.39 8.47
C ILE A 192 6.83 -6.36 8.57
N LEU A 193 5.82 -6.18 7.73
CA LEU A 193 4.52 -6.88 7.84
C LEU A 193 4.63 -8.38 7.56
N ILE A 194 5.37 -8.79 6.52
CA ILE A 194 5.47 -10.21 6.15
C ILE A 194 6.14 -11.04 7.26
N PRO A 195 7.35 -10.71 7.74
CA PRO A 195 7.96 -11.48 8.82
C PRO A 195 7.10 -11.46 10.10
N ALA A 196 6.53 -10.31 10.44
CA ALA A 196 5.68 -10.16 11.62
C ALA A 196 4.46 -11.08 11.59
N PHE A 197 3.78 -11.18 10.44
CA PHE A 197 2.65 -12.09 10.27
C PHE A 197 3.04 -13.54 10.55
N TYR A 198 4.12 -14.02 9.94
CA TYR A 198 4.54 -15.41 10.13
C TYR A 198 5.02 -15.68 11.55
N ILE A 199 5.71 -14.74 12.19
CA ILE A 199 6.11 -14.84 13.61
C ILE A 199 4.88 -14.89 14.50
N ARG A 200 3.90 -14.02 14.27
CA ARG A 200 2.64 -13.98 15.05
C ARG A 200 1.85 -15.26 14.90
N LEU A 201 1.72 -15.74 13.67
CA LEU A 201 1.01 -16.98 13.38
C LEU A 201 1.70 -18.19 14.03
N LYS A 202 3.03 -18.28 13.96
CA LYS A 202 3.82 -19.34 14.62
C LYS A 202 3.63 -19.33 16.13
N LYS A 203 3.68 -18.15 16.76
CA LYS A 203 3.43 -18.02 18.21
C LYS A 203 2.02 -18.48 18.59
N ALA A 204 1.00 -18.18 17.76
CA ALA A 204 -0.35 -18.62 17.98
C ALA A 204 -0.49 -20.15 17.92
N PHE A 205 0.20 -20.82 16.97
CA PHE A 205 0.24 -22.28 16.92
C PHE A 205 0.88 -22.88 18.17
N GLN A 206 2.05 -22.39 18.58
CA GLN A 206 2.75 -22.87 19.78
C GLN A 206 1.91 -22.72 21.04
N LYS A 207 1.21 -21.60 21.19
CA LYS A 207 0.33 -21.34 22.33
C LYS A 207 -0.84 -22.32 22.35
N LYS A 208 -1.41 -22.64 21.20
CA LYS A 208 -2.48 -23.63 21.09
C LYS A 208 -2.01 -25.05 21.45
N GLU A 209 -0.80 -25.44 21.03
CA GLU A 209 -0.21 -26.76 21.35
C GLU A 209 0.14 -26.89 22.84
N SER A 210 0.52 -25.80 23.53
CA SER A 210 0.82 -25.78 24.95
C SER A 210 -0.43 -25.80 25.87
N GLY A 211 -1.63 -25.86 25.30
CA GLY A 211 -2.90 -25.90 26.08
C GLY A 211 -3.27 -24.56 26.73
N SER A 212 -2.51 -23.49 26.50
CA SER A 212 -2.85 -22.15 26.98
C SER A 212 -3.92 -21.54 26.08
N GLU A 213 -5.03 -21.09 26.65
CA GLU A 213 -6.07 -20.39 25.86
C GLU A 213 -5.49 -19.18 25.12
N VAL A 214 -5.92 -19.03 23.88
CA VAL A 214 -5.60 -17.84 23.07
C VAL A 214 -6.55 -16.72 23.50
N HIS A 215 -6.26 -16.09 24.65
CA HIS A 215 -6.99 -14.90 25.06
C HIS A 215 -6.53 -13.69 24.20
N LEU A 216 -7.52 -12.94 23.70
CA LEU A 216 -7.42 -11.65 22.99
C LEU A 216 -6.83 -10.54 23.84
#